data_1acc5ce49db293afd15a769e0cfce4b6
#
_entry.id   1acc5ce49db293afd15a769e0cfce4b6
#
_cell.length_a   1.000
_cell.length_b   1.000
_cell.length_c   1.000
_cell.angle_alpha   90.00
_cell.angle_beta   90.00
_cell.angle_gamma   90.00
#
_symmetry.space_group_name_H-M   'P 1'
#
loop_
_entity.id
_entity.type
_entity.pdbx_description
1 polymer ?
#
loop_
_entity_poly.entity_id
_entity_poly.type
_entity_poly.pdbx_seq_one_letter_code
_entity_poly.pdbx_strand_id
1 'polypeptide(L)'
;VTTITASLNTVASQEITLPLIFGGTASFNEDYNSSSSVILIDAGSSSGSIIISSVQDDSIEEIETIIISIESQSQVILLDSDITISILDDDTDSDGDGINDSDDDCPNEAGLPEYNGCPQPLLIINEVLYDPPSGIVGDANGDGTREAQEDEFIEFVNLGGPIDISGYTIHDNAMERHVFPQGTI
;
A
#
# COMPACT_ATOMS: atom_id res chain seq x y z
N VAL A 1 -1.36 4.31 19.49
CA VAL A 1 -0.80 4.17 20.86
C VAL A 1 -1.91 4.32 21.88
N THR A 2 -2.03 3.38 22.83
CA THR A 2 -3.02 3.40 23.91
C THR A 2 -2.37 3.11 25.27
N THR A 3 -3.00 3.62 26.35
CA THR A 3 -2.52 3.39 27.74
C THR A 3 -3.49 2.47 28.46
N ILE A 4 -2.96 1.40 29.04
CA ILE A 4 -3.69 0.46 29.87
C ILE A 4 -3.38 0.77 31.33
N THR A 5 -4.41 1.02 32.11
CA THR A 5 -4.27 1.43 33.52
C THR A 5 -5.02 0.47 34.44
N ALA A 6 -4.31 -0.05 35.44
CA ALA A 6 -4.91 -0.73 36.57
C ALA A 6 -5.11 0.26 37.72
N SER A 7 -6.29 0.24 38.34
CA SER A 7 -6.65 1.12 39.45
C SER A 7 -7.13 0.34 40.67
N LEU A 8 -6.76 0.80 41.84
CA LEU A 8 -7.17 0.27 43.13
C LEU A 8 -8.25 1.17 43.76
N ASN A 9 -9.11 0.57 44.57
CA ASN A 9 -10.11 1.31 45.36
C ASN A 9 -9.50 2.17 46.47
N THR A 10 -8.25 1.83 46.88
CA THR A 10 -7.50 2.51 47.94
C THR A 10 -6.05 2.61 47.56
N VAL A 11 -5.32 3.50 48.20
CA VAL A 11 -3.87 3.65 48.05
C VAL A 11 -3.14 2.39 48.48
N ALA A 12 -2.19 1.93 47.68
CA ALA A 12 -1.38 0.77 48.00
C ALA A 12 -0.47 1.06 49.22
N SER A 13 -0.46 0.18 50.21
CA SER A 13 0.43 0.31 51.35
C SER A 13 1.85 -0.20 51.07
N GLN A 14 2.03 -0.98 50.04
CA GLN A 14 3.27 -1.52 49.49
C GLN A 14 3.17 -1.60 47.95
N GLU A 15 4.29 -1.79 47.30
CA GLU A 15 4.32 -1.99 45.87
C GLU A 15 3.50 -3.22 45.44
N ILE A 16 2.69 -3.10 44.42
CA ILE A 16 1.89 -4.18 43.83
C ILE A 16 2.36 -4.40 42.40
N THR A 17 2.72 -5.62 42.08
CA THR A 17 3.07 -6.07 40.74
C THR A 17 1.93 -6.88 40.16
N LEU A 18 1.42 -6.51 39.00
CA LEU A 18 0.37 -7.19 38.25
C LEU A 18 0.94 -7.76 36.95
N PRO A 19 1.32 -9.05 36.90
CA PRO A 19 1.74 -9.70 35.66
C PRO A 19 0.58 -9.77 34.69
N LEU A 20 0.89 -9.52 33.42
CA LEU A 20 -0.06 -9.50 32.31
C LEU A 20 0.13 -10.73 31.43
N ILE A 21 -0.99 -11.25 30.96
CA ILE A 21 -1.05 -12.26 29.91
C ILE A 21 -1.59 -11.59 28.66
N PHE A 22 -0.86 -11.73 27.56
CA PHE A 22 -1.26 -11.21 26.25
C PHE A 22 -1.73 -12.37 25.37
N GLY A 23 -2.85 -12.17 24.71
CA GLY A 23 -3.47 -13.08 23.76
C GLY A 23 -4.20 -12.29 22.69
N GLY A 24 -5.00 -12.98 21.88
CA GLY A 24 -5.71 -12.41 20.74
C GLY A 24 -5.13 -12.93 19.42
N THR A 25 -5.42 -12.27 18.32
CA THR A 25 -4.91 -12.62 16.98
C THR A 25 -3.60 -11.90 16.65
N ALA A 26 -3.41 -10.70 17.21
CA ALA A 26 -2.24 -9.87 16.97
C ALA A 26 -0.95 -10.46 17.59
N SER A 27 0.15 -10.36 16.87
CA SER A 27 1.48 -10.88 17.19
C SER A 27 2.37 -9.83 17.86
N PHE A 28 3.01 -10.20 18.96
CA PHE A 28 3.93 -9.29 19.64
C PHE A 28 5.21 -9.05 18.83
N ASN A 29 5.63 -7.80 18.69
CA ASN A 29 6.70 -7.24 17.86
C ASN A 29 6.44 -7.24 16.34
N GLU A 30 5.40 -7.88 15.86
CA GLU A 30 4.95 -7.78 14.46
C GLU A 30 3.88 -6.70 14.38
N ASP A 31 2.76 -6.84 15.08
CA ASP A 31 1.60 -5.96 15.00
C ASP A 31 1.55 -4.95 16.16
N TYR A 32 2.17 -5.28 17.31
CA TYR A 32 2.22 -4.37 18.45
C TYR A 32 3.43 -4.55 19.35
N ASN A 33 3.70 -3.51 20.13
CA ASN A 33 4.66 -3.49 21.22
C ASN A 33 3.99 -3.10 22.55
N SER A 34 4.54 -3.61 23.66
CA SER A 34 4.17 -3.21 25.01
C SER A 34 5.38 -2.64 25.74
N SER A 35 5.18 -1.56 26.50
CA SER A 35 6.24 -0.97 27.34
C SER A 35 6.66 -1.89 28.49
N SER A 36 5.81 -2.84 28.88
CA SER A 36 6.08 -3.81 29.96
C SER A 36 5.09 -4.98 29.90
N SER A 37 5.48 -6.13 30.41
CA SER A 37 4.60 -7.28 30.66
C SER A 37 4.01 -7.28 32.08
N VAL A 38 4.24 -6.23 32.86
CA VAL A 38 3.69 -6.07 34.21
C VAL A 38 3.24 -4.63 34.42
N ILE A 39 2.13 -4.46 35.17
CA ILE A 39 1.78 -3.14 35.70
C ILE A 39 2.28 -3.04 37.14
N LEU A 40 3.07 -2.03 37.44
CA LEU A 40 3.52 -1.68 38.78
C LEU A 40 2.65 -0.60 39.38
N ILE A 41 2.18 -0.78 40.59
CA ILE A 41 1.52 0.23 41.39
C ILE A 41 2.40 0.48 42.62
N ASP A 42 3.04 1.63 42.66
CA ASP A 42 3.96 1.99 43.74
C ASP A 42 3.23 2.13 45.09
N ALA A 43 3.97 1.89 46.19
CA ALA A 43 3.48 2.24 47.51
C ALA A 43 3.11 3.72 47.60
N GLY A 44 1.92 4.03 48.09
CA GLY A 44 1.40 5.40 48.12
C GLY A 44 0.61 5.80 46.87
N SER A 45 0.56 4.96 45.86
CA SER A 45 -0.24 5.17 44.63
C SER A 45 -1.52 4.34 44.61
N SER A 46 -2.48 4.73 43.80
CA SER A 46 -3.72 3.98 43.57
C SER A 46 -3.85 3.46 42.14
N SER A 47 -2.85 3.67 41.30
CA SER A 47 -2.86 3.17 39.92
C SER A 47 -1.44 3.00 39.39
N GLY A 48 -1.34 2.17 38.36
CA GLY A 48 -0.17 1.96 37.50
C GLY A 48 -0.60 1.72 36.07
N SER A 49 0.28 1.92 35.11
CA SER A 49 -0.05 1.80 33.69
C SER A 49 1.10 1.30 32.84
N ILE A 50 0.75 0.75 31.69
CA ILE A 50 1.62 0.43 30.57
C ILE A 50 1.12 1.11 29.30
N ILE A 51 1.98 1.14 28.29
CA ILE A 51 1.67 1.67 26.97
C ILE A 51 1.71 0.50 25.97
N ILE A 52 0.67 0.42 25.14
CA ILE A 52 0.60 -0.44 23.96
C ILE A 52 0.70 0.46 22.73
N SER A 53 1.55 0.11 21.78
CA SER A 53 1.69 0.79 20.48
C SER A 53 1.59 -0.22 19.35
N SER A 54 0.81 0.10 18.31
CA SER A 54 0.86 -0.62 17.04
C SER A 54 2.23 -0.51 16.39
N VAL A 55 2.62 -1.52 15.67
CA VAL A 55 3.72 -1.48 14.71
C VAL A 55 3.11 -1.15 13.36
N GLN A 56 3.79 -0.37 12.59
CA GLN A 56 3.40 0.02 11.24
C GLN A 56 4.20 -0.83 10.26
N ASP A 57 3.56 -1.38 9.24
CA ASP A 57 4.19 -2.01 8.10
C ASP A 57 3.38 -1.71 6.82
N ASP A 58 3.60 -2.40 5.73
CA ASP A 58 2.93 -2.19 4.45
C ASP A 58 2.12 -3.44 4.03
N SER A 59 1.78 -4.31 5.00
CA SER A 59 1.02 -5.53 4.75
C SER A 59 -0.47 -5.29 4.92
N ILE A 60 -1.25 -5.67 3.91
CA ILE A 60 -2.72 -5.66 4.01
C ILE A 60 -3.17 -6.78 4.93
N GLU A 61 -3.85 -6.45 6.02
CA GLU A 61 -4.20 -7.39 7.07
C GLU A 61 -5.68 -7.30 7.47
N GLU A 62 -6.18 -8.37 8.07
CA GLU A 62 -7.49 -8.37 8.71
C GLU A 62 -7.44 -7.62 10.04
N ILE A 63 -8.58 -7.14 10.52
CA ILE A 63 -8.67 -6.54 11.87
C ILE A 63 -8.22 -7.55 12.91
N GLU A 64 -7.23 -7.18 13.70
CA GLU A 64 -6.67 -8.02 14.72
C GLU A 64 -7.04 -7.57 16.15
N THR A 65 -6.79 -8.43 17.11
CA THR A 65 -7.11 -8.16 18.52
C THR A 65 -5.94 -8.46 19.43
N ILE A 66 -5.76 -7.60 20.45
CA ILE A 66 -4.93 -7.86 21.61
C ILE A 66 -5.87 -8.07 22.79
N ILE A 67 -5.78 -9.21 23.45
CA ILE A 67 -6.50 -9.49 24.69
C ILE A 67 -5.48 -9.44 25.83
N ILE A 68 -5.70 -8.55 26.79
CA ILE A 68 -4.83 -8.36 27.94
C ILE A 68 -5.59 -8.79 29.20
N SER A 69 -5.04 -9.80 29.89
CA SER A 69 -5.57 -10.32 31.14
C SER A 69 -4.55 -10.13 32.27
N ILE A 70 -4.99 -9.99 33.49
CA ILE A 70 -4.12 -9.99 34.66
C ILE A 70 -4.02 -11.42 35.18
N GLU A 71 -2.78 -11.92 35.34
CA GLU A 71 -2.57 -13.22 36.01
C GLU A 71 -3.08 -13.16 37.44
N SER A 72 -3.90 -14.17 37.84
CA SER A 72 -4.54 -14.22 39.13
C SER A 72 -3.52 -14.12 40.26
N GLN A 73 -3.67 -13.14 41.16
CA GLN A 73 -2.84 -12.92 42.32
C GLN A 73 -3.63 -13.17 43.59
N SER A 74 -3.03 -13.82 44.55
CA SER A 74 -3.70 -14.17 45.83
C SER A 74 -4.06 -12.96 46.71
N GLN A 75 -3.53 -11.79 46.42
CA GLN A 75 -3.70 -10.54 47.19
C GLN A 75 -4.61 -9.51 46.54
N VAL A 76 -5.07 -9.76 45.32
CA VAL A 76 -5.88 -8.82 44.53
C VAL A 76 -7.15 -9.53 44.06
N ILE A 77 -8.29 -8.90 44.29
CA ILE A 77 -9.59 -9.34 43.75
C ILE A 77 -9.79 -8.52 42.46
N LEU A 78 -9.80 -9.19 41.32
CA LEU A 78 -10.10 -8.57 40.03
C LEU A 78 -11.61 -8.40 39.91
N LEU A 79 -12.04 -7.19 39.59
CA LEU A 79 -13.45 -6.88 39.30
C LEU A 79 -13.75 -6.98 37.80
N ASP A 80 -12.75 -6.73 37.00
CA ASP A 80 -12.76 -6.89 35.56
C ASP A 80 -11.43 -7.50 35.12
N SER A 81 -11.45 -8.51 34.27
CA SER A 81 -10.25 -9.34 34.08
C SER A 81 -9.59 -9.16 32.72
N ASP A 82 -10.37 -8.86 31.67
CA ASP A 82 -9.87 -8.87 30.31
C ASP A 82 -10.17 -7.55 29.60
N ILE A 83 -9.17 -7.03 28.87
CA ILE A 83 -9.29 -5.88 28.00
C ILE A 83 -9.03 -6.37 26.59
N THR A 84 -9.91 -6.02 25.64
CA THR A 84 -9.70 -6.26 24.22
C THR A 84 -9.42 -4.94 23.52
N ILE A 85 -8.34 -4.90 22.76
CA ILE A 85 -7.95 -3.78 21.87
C ILE A 85 -8.02 -4.33 20.45
N SER A 86 -8.62 -3.59 19.54
CA SER A 86 -8.56 -3.89 18.11
C SER A 86 -7.45 -3.07 17.46
N ILE A 87 -6.65 -3.72 16.63
CA ILE A 87 -5.74 -3.09 15.68
C ILE A 87 -6.48 -3.05 14.35
N LEU A 88 -6.57 -1.88 13.77
CA LEU A 88 -7.13 -1.66 12.44
C LEU A 88 -5.95 -1.51 11.50
N ASP A 89 -6.03 -2.21 10.39
CA ASP A 89 -5.17 -2.03 9.25
C ASP A 89 -5.43 -0.65 8.62
N ASP A 90 -4.39 0.09 8.27
CA ASP A 90 -4.45 1.36 7.55
C ASP A 90 -3.85 1.26 6.14
N ASP A 91 -3.42 0.05 5.73
CA ASP A 91 -3.04 -0.28 4.37
C ASP A 91 -4.26 -0.70 3.57
N THR A 92 -4.51 -0.01 2.47
CA THR A 92 -5.67 -0.24 1.60
C THR A 92 -5.23 -0.70 0.23
N ASP A 93 -5.96 -1.67 -0.32
CA ASP A 93 -5.88 -2.11 -1.72
C ASP A 93 -7.31 -2.04 -2.27
N SER A 94 -7.61 -0.95 -2.97
CA SER A 94 -8.99 -0.62 -3.36
C SER A 94 -9.52 -1.49 -4.50
N ASP A 95 -8.66 -2.02 -5.36
CA ASP A 95 -9.04 -2.85 -6.51
C ASP A 95 -8.69 -4.34 -6.37
N GLY A 96 -7.90 -4.70 -5.35
CA GLY A 96 -7.64 -6.09 -4.95
C GLY A 96 -6.56 -6.76 -5.78
N ASP A 97 -5.61 -6.01 -6.33
CA ASP A 97 -4.52 -6.57 -7.15
C ASP A 97 -3.28 -6.97 -6.34
N GLY A 98 -3.24 -6.64 -5.04
CA GLY A 98 -2.17 -6.97 -4.11
C GLY A 98 -1.10 -5.88 -3.99
N ILE A 99 -1.37 -4.68 -4.48
CA ILE A 99 -0.51 -3.51 -4.32
C ILE A 99 -1.30 -2.47 -3.51
N ASN A 100 -0.68 -1.90 -2.47
CA ASN A 100 -1.34 -0.89 -1.65
C ASN A 100 -1.62 0.37 -2.47
N ASP A 101 -2.75 1.03 -2.23
CA ASP A 101 -3.14 2.29 -2.90
C ASP A 101 -2.03 3.35 -2.87
N SER A 102 -1.16 3.34 -1.85
CA SER A 102 -0.04 4.27 -1.71
C SER A 102 1.11 4.00 -2.68
N ASP A 103 1.27 2.76 -3.12
CA ASP A 103 2.31 2.27 -4.03
C ASP A 103 1.77 1.96 -5.43
N ASP A 104 0.46 2.13 -5.62
CA ASP A 104 -0.25 1.87 -6.85
C ASP A 104 -0.47 3.15 -7.67
N ASP A 105 0.02 3.15 -8.91
CA ASP A 105 -0.22 4.25 -9.86
C ASP A 105 -1.69 4.29 -10.37
N CYS A 106 -2.43 3.18 -10.21
CA CYS A 106 -3.82 3.02 -10.67
C CYS A 106 -4.76 2.42 -9.59
N PRO A 107 -4.91 3.00 -8.40
CA PRO A 107 -5.46 2.36 -7.19
C PRO A 107 -6.95 1.99 -7.25
N ASN A 108 -7.58 2.02 -8.40
CA ASN A 108 -8.98 1.62 -8.65
C ASN A 108 -9.12 0.74 -9.90
N GLU A 109 -8.02 0.30 -10.52
CA GLU A 109 -8.00 -0.50 -11.75
C GLU A 109 -6.92 -1.57 -11.62
N ALA A 110 -7.29 -2.74 -11.12
CA ALA A 110 -6.40 -3.87 -10.86
C ALA A 110 -5.43 -4.17 -12.03
N GLY A 111 -4.15 -4.21 -11.72
CA GLY A 111 -3.11 -4.37 -12.70
C GLY A 111 -2.03 -5.37 -12.31
N LEU A 112 -0.80 -5.10 -12.68
CA LEU A 112 0.33 -6.00 -12.44
C LEU A 112 1.47 -5.24 -11.74
N PRO A 113 2.23 -5.90 -10.85
CA PRO A 113 3.37 -5.27 -10.17
C PRO A 113 4.42 -4.69 -11.11
N GLU A 114 4.59 -5.28 -12.31
CA GLU A 114 5.53 -4.78 -13.33
C GLU A 114 5.11 -3.45 -13.97
N TYR A 115 3.84 -3.03 -13.76
CA TYR A 115 3.28 -1.74 -14.19
C TYR A 115 2.84 -0.87 -13.00
N ASN A 116 3.41 -1.11 -11.81
CA ASN A 116 3.08 -0.41 -10.57
C ASN A 116 1.57 -0.39 -10.29
N GLY A 117 0.90 -1.55 -10.36
CA GLY A 117 -0.53 -1.66 -10.12
C GLY A 117 -1.43 -1.27 -11.29
N CYS A 118 -0.88 -0.75 -12.37
CA CYS A 118 -1.69 -0.42 -13.53
C CYS A 118 -1.96 -1.64 -14.43
N PRO A 119 -3.10 -1.66 -15.15
CA PRO A 119 -3.35 -2.63 -16.21
C PRO A 119 -2.25 -2.61 -17.27
N GLN A 120 -1.95 -3.78 -17.82
CA GLN A 120 -0.97 -3.88 -18.91
C GLN A 120 -1.35 -2.94 -20.06
N PRO A 121 -0.43 -2.08 -20.54
CA PRO A 121 -0.69 -1.22 -21.70
C PRO A 121 -1.05 -2.07 -22.92
N LEU A 122 -2.22 -1.80 -23.51
CA LEU A 122 -2.66 -2.52 -24.69
C LEU A 122 -2.02 -1.99 -25.98
N LEU A 123 -1.67 -0.72 -26.00
CA LEU A 123 -1.02 -0.06 -27.13
C LEU A 123 0.32 0.53 -26.71
N ILE A 124 1.39 0.04 -27.32
CA ILE A 124 2.76 0.50 -27.03
C ILE A 124 3.42 1.07 -28.29
N ILE A 125 4.33 2.01 -28.12
CA ILE A 125 5.22 2.45 -29.19
C ILE A 125 6.32 1.41 -29.32
N ASN A 126 6.36 0.71 -30.46
CA ASN A 126 7.32 -0.34 -30.73
C ASN A 126 8.61 0.21 -31.38
N GLU A 127 8.47 1.11 -32.34
CA GLU A 127 9.59 1.71 -33.05
C GLU A 127 9.33 3.17 -33.39
N VAL A 128 10.38 3.98 -33.34
CA VAL A 128 10.36 5.37 -33.80
C VAL A 128 11.55 5.60 -34.71
N LEU A 129 11.28 5.92 -35.98
CA LEU A 129 12.28 6.35 -36.93
C LEU A 129 12.14 7.88 -37.15
N TYR A 130 13.00 8.66 -36.51
CA TYR A 130 12.94 10.13 -36.56
C TYR A 130 13.97 10.78 -37.51
N ASP A 131 14.98 10.03 -37.97
CA ASP A 131 16.02 10.48 -38.90
C ASP A 131 16.41 9.31 -39.80
N PRO A 132 15.64 9.08 -40.89
CA PRO A 132 15.92 7.98 -41.82
C PRO A 132 17.33 8.05 -42.40
N PRO A 133 18.07 6.97 -42.51
CA PRO A 133 19.41 6.95 -43.07
C PRO A 133 19.43 7.43 -44.53
N SER A 134 20.55 7.93 -45.01
CA SER A 134 20.69 8.40 -46.39
C SER A 134 20.61 7.26 -47.42
N GLY A 135 20.07 7.54 -48.58
CA GLY A 135 19.91 6.61 -49.70
C GLY A 135 18.67 5.73 -49.56
N ILE A 136 18.52 4.75 -50.44
CA ILE A 136 17.34 3.89 -50.55
C ILE A 136 17.04 3.06 -49.28
N VAL A 137 18.03 2.90 -48.42
CA VAL A 137 17.84 2.24 -47.14
C VAL A 137 16.96 3.07 -46.19
N GLY A 138 16.91 4.36 -46.37
CA GLY A 138 16.07 5.27 -45.59
C GLY A 138 14.74 5.62 -46.27
N ASP A 139 14.37 4.99 -47.37
CA ASP A 139 13.05 5.04 -48.00
C ASP A 139 12.11 4.09 -47.23
N ALA A 140 11.54 4.58 -46.15
CA ALA A 140 10.72 3.77 -45.26
C ALA A 140 9.29 3.57 -45.81
N ASN A 141 8.80 4.51 -46.60
CA ASN A 141 7.49 4.43 -47.24
C ASN A 141 7.48 3.64 -48.55
N GLY A 142 8.68 3.35 -49.13
CA GLY A 142 8.85 2.51 -50.29
C GLY A 142 8.50 3.19 -51.61
N ASP A 143 8.50 4.53 -51.69
CA ASP A 143 8.17 5.29 -52.90
C ASP A 143 9.35 5.46 -53.88
N GLY A 144 10.53 5.02 -53.47
CA GLY A 144 11.78 5.10 -54.27
C GLY A 144 12.61 6.35 -54.03
N THR A 145 12.18 7.23 -53.12
CA THR A 145 12.85 8.49 -52.80
C THR A 145 13.02 8.60 -51.27
N ARG A 146 14.22 8.85 -50.78
CA ARG A 146 14.44 9.16 -49.38
C ARG A 146 14.16 10.62 -49.08
N GLU A 147 13.14 10.92 -48.33
CA GLU A 147 12.81 12.25 -47.81
C GLU A 147 12.68 12.23 -46.30
N ALA A 148 13.46 13.05 -45.59
CA ALA A 148 13.56 12.98 -44.11
C ALA A 148 12.22 13.18 -43.39
N GLN A 149 11.27 13.88 -43.99
CA GLN A 149 9.96 14.15 -43.36
C GLN A 149 8.85 13.20 -43.80
N GLU A 150 9.04 12.47 -44.89
CA GLU A 150 8.05 11.54 -45.43
C GLU A 150 8.36 10.08 -45.06
N ASP A 151 9.62 9.83 -44.67
CA ASP A 151 10.13 8.51 -44.27
C ASP A 151 10.25 8.35 -42.74
N GLU A 152 9.87 9.38 -41.95
CA GLU A 152 9.74 9.27 -40.50
C GLU A 152 8.48 8.48 -40.14
N PHE A 153 8.59 7.57 -39.16
CA PHE A 153 7.41 6.86 -38.70
C PHE A 153 7.46 6.57 -37.19
N ILE A 154 6.30 6.29 -36.66
CA ILE A 154 6.11 5.69 -35.32
C ILE A 154 5.28 4.42 -35.53
N GLU A 155 5.82 3.29 -35.10
CA GLU A 155 5.11 2.03 -35.09
C GLU A 155 4.48 1.78 -33.74
N PHE A 156 3.20 1.42 -33.74
CA PHE A 156 2.47 0.99 -32.57
C PHE A 156 2.19 -0.51 -32.64
N VAL A 157 2.31 -1.19 -31.51
CA VAL A 157 1.87 -2.57 -31.35
C VAL A 157 0.70 -2.61 -30.38
N ASN A 158 -0.39 -3.20 -30.82
CA ASN A 158 -1.53 -3.50 -29.98
C ASN A 158 -1.36 -4.90 -29.37
N LEU A 159 -1.26 -4.99 -28.06
CA LEU A 159 -1.09 -6.25 -27.31
C LEU A 159 -2.41 -6.86 -26.88
N GLY A 160 -3.52 -6.16 -27.07
CA GLY A 160 -4.87 -6.58 -26.64
C GLY A 160 -5.86 -6.79 -27.76
N GLY A 161 -7.14 -6.64 -27.43
CA GLY A 161 -8.24 -6.61 -28.39
C GLY A 161 -8.30 -5.29 -29.15
N PRO A 162 -9.30 -5.11 -30.05
CA PRO A 162 -9.50 -3.85 -30.74
C PRO A 162 -9.62 -2.68 -29.77
N ILE A 163 -8.86 -1.61 -30.01
CA ILE A 163 -8.87 -0.38 -29.22
C ILE A 163 -9.18 0.81 -30.12
N ASP A 164 -10.14 1.65 -29.71
CA ASP A 164 -10.46 2.88 -30.41
C ASP A 164 -9.49 4.00 -29.96
N ILE A 165 -8.62 4.41 -30.86
CA ILE A 165 -7.66 5.52 -30.64
C ILE A 165 -8.08 6.81 -31.33
N SER A 166 -9.36 6.93 -31.70
CA SER A 166 -9.91 8.15 -32.32
C SER A 166 -9.66 9.38 -31.44
N GLY A 167 -9.04 10.38 -32.03
CA GLY A 167 -8.72 11.63 -31.32
C GLY A 167 -7.47 11.57 -30.43
N TYR A 168 -6.79 10.45 -30.32
CA TYR A 168 -5.46 10.40 -29.69
C TYR A 168 -4.49 11.25 -30.47
N THR A 169 -3.52 11.82 -29.80
CA THR A 169 -2.57 12.76 -30.40
C THR A 169 -1.13 12.31 -30.16
N ILE A 170 -0.29 12.54 -31.16
CA ILE A 170 1.15 12.40 -31.02
C ILE A 170 1.74 13.79 -30.90
N HIS A 171 2.52 14.03 -29.86
CA HIS A 171 3.23 15.28 -29.64
C HIS A 171 4.73 15.03 -29.60
N ASP A 172 5.50 15.99 -30.09
CA ASP A 172 6.89 16.14 -29.71
C ASP A 172 7.04 17.27 -28.68
N ASN A 173 8.27 17.60 -28.33
CA ASN A 173 8.55 18.64 -27.35
C ASN A 173 8.12 20.08 -27.82
N ALA A 174 7.71 20.26 -29.04
CA ALA A 174 7.39 21.55 -29.64
C ALA A 174 5.90 21.72 -29.99
N MET A 175 5.27 20.69 -30.53
CA MET A 175 3.89 20.78 -31.01
C MET A 175 3.22 19.41 -31.18
N GLU A 176 1.89 19.44 -31.39
CA GLU A 176 1.13 18.31 -31.89
C GLU A 176 1.57 17.95 -33.32
N ARG A 177 1.86 16.69 -33.55
CA ARG A 177 2.34 16.15 -34.83
C ARG A 177 1.26 15.40 -35.59
N HIS A 178 0.40 14.69 -34.87
CA HIS A 178 -0.65 13.89 -35.47
C HIS A 178 -1.87 13.80 -34.55
N VAL A 179 -3.05 13.74 -35.17
CA VAL A 179 -4.31 13.39 -34.48
C VAL A 179 -4.91 12.19 -35.22
N PHE A 180 -5.15 11.10 -34.52
CA PHE A 180 -5.79 9.94 -35.11
C PHE A 180 -7.24 10.26 -35.50
N PRO A 181 -7.64 10.01 -36.77
CA PRO A 181 -8.98 10.31 -37.25
C PRO A 181 -10.07 9.54 -36.51
N GLN A 182 -11.31 10.01 -36.55
CA GLN A 182 -12.44 9.30 -36.01
C GLN A 182 -12.63 7.94 -36.74
N GLY A 183 -12.82 6.86 -35.98
CA GLY A 183 -12.94 5.50 -36.47
C GLY A 183 -11.60 4.78 -36.67
N THR A 184 -10.52 5.29 -36.10
CA THR A 184 -9.25 4.56 -36.06
C THR A 184 -9.34 3.50 -34.94
N ILE A 185 -9.34 2.22 -35.34
CA ILE A 185 -9.47 1.05 -34.44
C ILE A 185 -8.29 0.11 -34.67
#